data_b9c5d59298f97da07ba1f67ae9e179b9
#
_entry.id   b9c5d59298f97da07ba1f67ae9e179b9
#
_cell.length_a   1.000
_cell.length_b   1.000
_cell.length_c   1.000
_cell.angle_alpha   90.00
_cell.angle_beta   90.00
_cell.angle_gamma   90.00
#
_symmetry.space_group_name_H-M   'P 1'
#
loop_
_entity.id
_entity.type
_entity.pdbx_description
1 polymer ?
#
loop_
_entity_poly.entity_id
_entity_poly.type
_entity_poly.pdbx_seq_one_letter_code
_entity_poly.pdbx_strand_id
1 'polypeptide(L)'
;ASKLSGNSYPSSSAEPVADALVLVDIVPKLSLEGASKVRGFMGSAPDGFASLEEAADAISAYYPDRPRPKDLSGLNKNLRQGDDGRWRWHWDPRWMESPRGNPHLLLDMMDAADWTDRVPTLLVRGMKSDIVDDDGVEDLRRRVPQLEIADIRGAGHMVAGDKNDEFNAAVIEFLTRVMPPAG
;
A
#
# COMPACT_ATOMS: atom_id res chain seq x y z
N ALA A 1 37.83 15.02 -10.59
CA ALA A 1 36.73 15.51 -9.78
C ALA A 1 35.60 15.97 -10.74
N SER A 2 34.71 15.07 -11.07
CA SER A 2 33.52 15.36 -11.92
C SER A 2 32.37 15.65 -10.98
N LYS A 3 31.88 16.89 -10.98
CA LYS A 3 30.68 17.30 -10.27
C LYS A 3 29.51 16.64 -10.95
N LEU A 4 28.82 15.74 -10.27
CA LEU A 4 27.47 15.31 -10.62
C LEU A 4 26.57 16.56 -10.48
N SER A 5 26.09 17.03 -11.62
CA SER A 5 25.11 18.12 -11.69
C SER A 5 23.84 17.65 -10.99
N GLY A 6 23.48 18.35 -9.92
CA GLY A 6 22.24 18.13 -9.21
C GLY A 6 21.07 18.27 -10.17
N ASN A 7 20.24 17.25 -10.20
CA ASN A 7 18.93 17.28 -10.84
C ASN A 7 18.05 18.16 -9.94
N SER A 8 18.07 19.48 -10.17
CA SER A 8 17.11 20.39 -9.54
C SER A 8 15.77 20.13 -10.22
N TYR A 9 14.87 19.46 -9.49
CA TYR A 9 13.45 19.46 -9.85
C TYR A 9 12.98 20.92 -9.87
N PRO A 10 12.24 21.35 -10.89
CA PRO A 10 11.73 22.70 -10.95
C PRO A 10 10.85 22.94 -9.71
N SER A 11 11.12 24.00 -8.96
CA SER A 11 10.21 24.56 -7.97
C SER A 11 8.99 25.05 -8.75
N SER A 12 7.95 24.22 -8.81
CA SER A 12 6.81 24.53 -9.63
C SER A 12 5.78 25.30 -8.81
N SER A 13 5.48 26.50 -9.27
CA SER A 13 4.19 27.16 -9.06
C SER A 13 3.05 26.41 -9.79
N ALA A 14 3.25 25.15 -10.17
CA ALA A 14 2.28 24.33 -10.86
C ALA A 14 1.17 23.93 -9.89
N GLU A 15 -0.05 23.97 -10.36
CA GLU A 15 -1.22 23.39 -9.69
C GLU A 15 -0.91 21.96 -9.26
N PRO A 16 -1.34 21.54 -8.07
CA PRO A 16 -1.13 20.18 -7.62
C PRO A 16 -1.79 19.20 -8.60
N VAL A 17 -1.13 18.07 -8.85
CA VAL A 17 -1.60 17.04 -9.79
C VAL A 17 -2.83 16.29 -9.24
N ALA A 18 -3.12 16.45 -7.94
CA ALA A 18 -4.24 15.83 -7.26
C ALA A 18 -4.88 16.81 -6.27
N ASP A 19 -6.20 16.77 -6.18
CA ASP A 19 -6.98 17.59 -5.24
C ASP A 19 -7.01 16.99 -3.83
N ALA A 20 -6.83 15.69 -3.72
CA ALA A 20 -6.73 14.96 -2.46
C ALA A 20 -5.95 13.66 -2.63
N LEU A 21 -5.36 13.15 -1.55
CA LEU A 21 -4.63 11.89 -1.52
C LEU A 21 -5.15 10.98 -0.41
N VAL A 22 -5.44 9.74 -0.75
CA VAL A 22 -5.78 8.68 0.22
C VAL A 22 -4.72 7.60 0.17
N LEU A 23 -3.99 7.43 1.25
CA LEU A 23 -3.02 6.36 1.46
C LEU A 23 -3.72 5.23 2.22
N VAL A 24 -3.71 4.02 1.67
CA VAL A 24 -4.37 2.87 2.26
C VAL A 24 -3.31 1.92 2.79
N ASP A 25 -3.12 1.94 4.08
CA ASP A 25 -2.18 1.13 4.85
C ASP A 25 -0.77 1.09 4.25
N ILE A 26 -0.29 2.27 3.85
CA ILE A 26 1.05 2.47 3.30
C ILE A 26 1.65 3.78 3.79
N VAL A 27 2.92 3.74 4.14
CA VAL A 27 3.75 4.90 4.53
C VAL A 27 5.13 4.76 3.87
N PRO A 28 5.87 5.85 3.63
CA PRO A 28 7.21 5.77 3.05
C PRO A 28 8.21 5.01 3.92
N LYS A 29 8.11 5.14 5.24
CA LYS A 29 8.90 4.39 6.22
C LYS A 29 8.11 3.17 6.67
N LEU A 30 8.24 2.06 5.93
CA LEU A 30 7.60 0.80 6.29
C LEU A 30 8.33 0.08 7.42
N SER A 31 7.61 -0.74 8.18
CA SER A 31 8.19 -1.74 9.07
C SER A 31 9.06 -2.72 8.26
N LEU A 32 10.33 -2.85 8.62
CA LEU A 32 11.26 -3.76 7.92
C LEU A 32 10.83 -5.22 8.08
N GLU A 33 10.32 -5.59 9.25
CA GLU A 33 9.81 -6.92 9.53
C GLU A 33 8.58 -7.23 8.67
N GLY A 34 7.61 -6.32 8.65
CA GLY A 34 6.40 -6.47 7.83
C GLY A 34 6.72 -6.51 6.33
N ALA A 35 7.60 -5.64 5.85
CA ALA A 35 8.04 -5.64 4.46
C ALA A 35 8.75 -6.96 4.07
N SER A 36 9.57 -7.52 4.98
CA SER A 36 10.24 -8.81 4.77
C SER A 36 9.23 -9.96 4.73
N LYS A 37 8.23 -9.95 5.61
CA LYS A 37 7.14 -10.95 5.64
C LYS A 37 6.33 -10.94 4.35
N VAL A 38 5.96 -9.75 3.84
CA VAL A 38 5.27 -9.61 2.54
C VAL A 38 6.12 -10.16 1.40
N ARG A 39 7.39 -9.78 1.32
CA ARG A 39 8.32 -10.29 0.29
C ARG A 39 8.46 -11.80 0.35
N GLY A 40 8.61 -12.36 1.54
CA GLY A 40 8.67 -13.80 1.77
C GLY A 40 7.43 -14.52 1.26
N PHE A 41 6.24 -14.01 1.58
CA PHE A 41 4.98 -14.56 1.11
C PHE A 41 4.86 -14.46 -0.42
N MET A 42 5.12 -13.30 -0.99
CA MET A 42 5.00 -13.09 -2.44
C MET A 42 6.01 -13.91 -3.24
N GLY A 43 7.18 -14.19 -2.68
CA GLY A 43 8.21 -15.05 -3.28
C GLY A 43 8.09 -16.54 -2.96
N SER A 44 7.11 -16.97 -2.16
CA SER A 44 7.04 -18.35 -1.64
C SER A 44 6.70 -19.43 -2.68
N ALA A 45 6.10 -19.03 -3.82
CA ALA A 45 5.71 -19.95 -4.88
C ALA A 45 6.25 -19.47 -6.25
N PRO A 46 7.57 -19.53 -6.49
CA PRO A 46 8.19 -19.05 -7.72
C PRO A 46 7.70 -19.81 -8.97
N ASP A 47 7.43 -21.10 -8.82
CA ASP A 47 6.88 -21.95 -9.89
C ASP A 47 5.34 -21.90 -9.98
N GLY A 48 4.69 -21.13 -9.10
CA GLY A 48 3.24 -21.05 -8.98
C GLY A 48 2.66 -22.23 -8.16
N PHE A 49 1.35 -22.17 -7.94
CA PHE A 49 0.56 -23.15 -7.17
C PHE A 49 0.00 -24.21 -8.12
N ALA A 50 -0.12 -25.46 -7.67
CA ALA A 50 -0.71 -26.54 -8.45
C ALA A 50 -2.25 -26.39 -8.55
N SER A 51 -2.89 -25.72 -7.57
CA SER A 51 -4.33 -25.47 -7.56
C SER A 51 -4.69 -24.18 -6.83
N LEU A 52 -5.96 -23.77 -6.92
CA LEU A 52 -6.49 -22.65 -6.13
C LEU A 52 -6.56 -23.00 -4.64
N GLU A 53 -6.73 -24.27 -4.30
CA GLU A 53 -6.71 -24.77 -2.92
C GLU A 53 -5.33 -24.57 -2.30
N GLU A 54 -4.26 -24.93 -3.00
CA GLU A 54 -2.88 -24.70 -2.54
C GLU A 54 -2.60 -23.21 -2.33
N ALA A 55 -3.04 -22.38 -3.25
CA ALA A 55 -2.92 -20.93 -3.09
C ALA A 55 -3.71 -20.40 -1.89
N ALA A 56 -4.93 -20.90 -1.68
CA ALA A 56 -5.76 -20.55 -0.52
C ALA A 56 -5.13 -20.98 0.80
N ASP A 57 -4.47 -22.14 0.85
CA ASP A 57 -3.75 -22.62 2.02
C ASP A 57 -2.55 -21.74 2.34
N ALA A 58 -1.79 -21.33 1.32
CA ALA A 58 -0.67 -20.40 1.47
C ALA A 58 -1.13 -19.01 1.98
N ILE A 59 -2.25 -18.51 1.46
CA ILE A 59 -2.85 -17.24 1.92
C ILE A 59 -3.32 -17.38 3.37
N SER A 60 -3.94 -18.48 3.74
CA SER A 60 -4.42 -18.71 5.10
C SER A 60 -3.28 -18.84 6.11
N ALA A 61 -2.17 -19.42 5.70
CA ALA A 61 -0.96 -19.47 6.53
C ALA A 61 -0.34 -18.07 6.73
N TYR A 62 -0.43 -17.22 5.73
CA TYR A 62 0.03 -15.83 5.81
C TYR A 62 -0.89 -14.95 6.68
N TYR A 63 -2.22 -15.21 6.65
CA TYR A 63 -3.23 -14.50 7.45
C TYR A 63 -3.94 -15.43 8.41
N PRO A 64 -3.28 -15.90 9.50
CA PRO A 64 -3.84 -16.92 10.39
C PRO A 64 -5.13 -16.48 11.11
N ASP A 65 -5.29 -15.17 11.33
CA ASP A 65 -6.49 -14.60 11.96
C ASP A 65 -7.70 -14.49 11.01
N ARG A 66 -7.50 -14.79 9.73
CA ARG A 66 -8.52 -14.66 8.70
C ARG A 66 -9.10 -16.02 8.34
N PRO A 67 -10.44 -16.19 8.41
CA PRO A 67 -11.05 -17.47 8.01
C PRO A 67 -10.70 -17.80 6.54
N ARG A 68 -10.30 -19.04 6.30
CA ARG A 68 -10.10 -19.52 4.93
C ARG A 68 -11.42 -19.45 4.16
N PRO A 69 -11.47 -18.80 2.99
CA PRO A 69 -12.70 -18.70 2.23
C PRO A 69 -13.13 -20.06 1.71
N LYS A 70 -14.45 -20.33 1.77
CA LYS A 70 -15.03 -21.57 1.22
C LYS A 70 -15.14 -21.50 -0.31
N ASP A 71 -15.45 -20.32 -0.84
CA ASP A 71 -15.46 -20.04 -2.27
C ASP A 71 -14.12 -19.42 -2.69
N LEU A 72 -13.39 -20.13 -3.55
CA LEU A 72 -12.08 -19.73 -4.04
C LEU A 72 -12.16 -18.94 -5.36
N SER A 73 -13.33 -18.73 -5.95
CA SER A 73 -13.51 -18.02 -7.21
C SER A 73 -12.94 -16.60 -7.18
N GLY A 74 -12.97 -15.97 -6.00
CA GLY A 74 -12.37 -14.65 -5.76
C GLY A 74 -10.86 -14.59 -6.00
N LEU A 75 -10.15 -15.71 -5.90
CA LEU A 75 -8.69 -15.77 -6.15
C LEU A 75 -8.34 -15.51 -7.62
N ASN A 76 -9.27 -15.73 -8.55
CA ASN A 76 -9.09 -15.39 -9.97
C ASN A 76 -8.85 -13.91 -10.22
N LYS A 77 -9.13 -13.05 -9.23
CA LYS A 77 -8.80 -11.62 -9.31
C LYS A 77 -7.28 -11.38 -9.21
N ASN A 78 -6.58 -12.24 -8.47
CA ASN A 78 -5.16 -12.09 -8.14
C ASN A 78 -4.26 -13.17 -8.75
N LEU A 79 -4.83 -14.24 -9.27
CA LEU A 79 -4.11 -15.36 -9.86
C LEU A 79 -4.50 -15.55 -11.32
N ARG A 80 -3.57 -16.08 -12.11
CA ARG A 80 -3.79 -16.49 -13.49
C ARG A 80 -3.24 -17.90 -13.68
N GLN A 81 -4.00 -18.74 -14.38
CA GLN A 81 -3.52 -20.06 -14.77
C GLN A 81 -2.66 -19.93 -16.02
N GLY A 82 -1.45 -20.47 -15.98
CA GLY A 82 -0.56 -20.56 -17.13
C GLY A 82 -0.89 -21.77 -18.02
N ASP A 83 -0.24 -21.86 -19.19
CA ASP A 83 -0.40 -22.97 -20.13
C ASP A 83 0.06 -24.33 -19.54
N ASP A 84 0.91 -24.29 -18.51
CA ASP A 84 1.36 -25.44 -17.73
C ASP A 84 0.36 -25.89 -16.66
N GLY A 85 -0.81 -25.25 -16.60
CA GLY A 85 -1.88 -25.53 -15.63
C GLY A 85 -1.64 -24.98 -14.22
N ARG A 86 -0.49 -24.36 -13.96
CA ARG A 86 -0.17 -23.80 -12.65
C ARG A 86 -0.74 -22.40 -12.47
N TRP A 87 -1.10 -22.07 -11.24
CA TRP A 87 -1.64 -20.75 -10.86
C TRP A 87 -0.52 -19.86 -10.35
N ARG A 88 -0.38 -18.67 -10.93
CA ARG A 88 0.62 -17.67 -10.56
C ARG A 88 -0.04 -16.36 -10.19
N TRP A 89 0.61 -15.62 -9.30
CA TRP A 89 0.23 -14.23 -9.08
C TRP A 89 0.28 -13.47 -10.41
N HIS A 90 -0.70 -12.61 -10.68
CA HIS A 90 -0.72 -11.85 -11.92
C HIS A 90 0.07 -10.52 -11.85
N TRP A 91 0.64 -10.20 -10.68
CA TRP A 91 1.53 -9.06 -10.54
C TRP A 91 2.89 -9.34 -11.20
N ASP A 92 3.61 -8.25 -11.58
CA ASP A 92 4.92 -8.37 -12.24
C ASP A 92 6.00 -8.72 -11.19
N PRO A 93 6.68 -9.88 -11.30
CA PRO A 93 7.71 -10.29 -10.33
C PRO A 93 8.93 -9.34 -10.33
N ARG A 94 9.18 -8.58 -11.39
CA ARG A 94 10.23 -7.55 -11.44
C ARG A 94 10.04 -6.45 -10.41
N TRP A 95 8.81 -6.31 -9.86
CA TRP A 95 8.59 -5.40 -8.73
C TRP A 95 9.46 -5.72 -7.53
N MET A 96 9.72 -7.01 -7.24
CA MET A 96 10.57 -7.42 -6.12
C MET A 96 12.06 -7.06 -6.30
N GLU A 97 12.49 -6.94 -7.55
CA GLU A 97 13.87 -6.59 -7.94
C GLU A 97 14.05 -5.08 -8.16
N SER A 98 12.94 -4.33 -8.16
CA SER A 98 12.96 -2.92 -8.52
C SER A 98 13.67 -2.08 -7.47
N PRO A 99 14.61 -1.19 -7.88
CA PRO A 99 15.18 -0.17 -6.99
C PRO A 99 14.12 0.79 -6.41
N ARG A 100 12.94 0.90 -7.04
CA ARG A 100 11.80 1.69 -6.54
C ARG A 100 11.22 1.14 -5.23
N GLY A 101 11.52 -0.11 -4.89
CA GLY A 101 11.27 -0.68 -3.57
C GLY A 101 12.31 -0.26 -2.52
N ASN A 102 13.26 0.63 -2.85
CA ASN A 102 14.18 1.20 -1.88
C ASN A 102 13.45 2.25 -1.04
N PRO A 103 13.25 2.01 0.27
CA PRO A 103 12.56 2.96 1.14
C PRO A 103 13.26 4.33 1.21
N HIS A 104 14.59 4.38 1.06
CA HIS A 104 15.32 5.63 1.04
C HIS A 104 14.95 6.50 -0.16
N LEU A 105 14.76 5.91 -1.35
CA LEU A 105 14.35 6.67 -2.52
C LEU A 105 12.96 7.30 -2.35
N LEU A 106 12.02 6.59 -1.74
CA LEU A 106 10.69 7.12 -1.46
C LEU A 106 10.74 8.28 -0.46
N LEU A 107 11.55 8.15 0.59
CA LEU A 107 11.76 9.21 1.57
C LEU A 107 12.38 10.46 0.93
N ASP A 108 13.44 10.28 0.13
CA ASP A 108 14.10 11.37 -0.59
C ASP A 108 13.14 12.08 -1.58
N MET A 109 12.30 11.32 -2.26
CA MET A 109 11.28 11.88 -3.17
C MET A 109 10.22 12.67 -2.41
N MET A 110 9.81 12.23 -1.23
CA MET A 110 8.87 12.97 -0.38
C MET A 110 9.49 14.23 0.20
N ASP A 111 10.75 14.17 0.63
CA ASP A 111 11.46 15.35 1.14
C ASP A 111 11.66 16.43 0.06
N ALA A 112 11.74 16.00 -1.20
CA ALA A 112 11.84 16.92 -2.34
C ALA A 112 10.47 17.39 -2.88
N ALA A 113 9.36 16.85 -2.38
CA ALA A 113 8.03 17.13 -2.92
C ALA A 113 7.44 18.40 -2.30
N ASP A 114 6.93 19.27 -3.15
CA ASP A 114 6.32 20.56 -2.75
C ASP A 114 4.80 20.48 -2.52
N TRP A 115 4.21 19.28 -2.62
CA TRP A 115 2.78 19.04 -2.42
C TRP A 115 2.41 18.64 -0.99
N THR A 116 3.39 18.25 -0.20
CA THR A 116 3.19 17.62 1.12
C THR A 116 2.48 18.53 2.14
N ASP A 117 2.49 19.82 1.93
CA ASP A 117 1.82 20.82 2.75
C ASP A 117 0.53 21.39 2.10
N ARG A 118 0.23 21.02 0.84
CA ARG A 118 -0.86 21.61 0.05
C ARG A 118 -1.99 20.64 -0.27
N VAL A 119 -1.68 19.34 -0.48
CA VAL A 119 -2.68 18.35 -0.84
C VAL A 119 -3.29 17.75 0.42
N PRO A 120 -4.62 17.88 0.66
CA PRO A 120 -5.30 17.17 1.73
C PRO A 120 -5.00 15.68 1.65
N THR A 121 -4.53 15.10 2.75
CA THR A 121 -4.05 13.71 2.75
C THR A 121 -4.67 12.93 3.89
N LEU A 122 -5.25 11.78 3.57
CA LEU A 122 -5.77 10.81 4.53
C LEU A 122 -4.91 9.54 4.50
N LEU A 123 -4.47 9.07 5.66
CA LEU A 123 -3.97 7.71 5.87
C LEU A 123 -5.08 6.86 6.49
N VAL A 124 -5.54 5.82 5.80
CA VAL A 124 -6.42 4.79 6.37
C VAL A 124 -5.56 3.63 6.80
N ARG A 125 -5.42 3.39 8.11
CA ARG A 125 -4.51 2.38 8.68
C ARG A 125 -5.28 1.24 9.34
N GLY A 126 -4.88 -0.01 9.05
CA GLY A 126 -5.31 -1.17 9.79
C GLY A 126 -4.56 -1.29 11.12
N MET A 127 -5.27 -1.32 12.24
CA MET A 127 -4.64 -1.37 13.58
C MET A 127 -3.93 -2.71 13.89
N LYS A 128 -4.13 -3.74 13.04
CA LYS A 128 -3.41 -5.01 13.08
C LYS A 128 -2.42 -5.16 11.92
N SER A 129 -2.14 -4.08 11.18
CA SER A 129 -1.14 -4.10 10.12
C SER A 129 0.25 -4.33 10.71
N ASP A 130 1.00 -5.21 10.09
CA ASP A 130 2.41 -5.44 10.37
C ASP A 130 3.34 -4.60 9.46
N ILE A 131 2.78 -3.84 8.51
CA ILE A 131 3.52 -3.03 7.53
C ILE A 131 3.61 -1.58 7.97
N VAL A 132 2.51 -1.03 8.52
CA VAL A 132 2.42 0.36 8.97
C VAL A 132 2.43 0.39 10.49
N ASP A 133 3.58 0.70 11.07
CA ASP A 133 3.76 0.89 12.50
C ASP A 133 3.62 2.37 12.92
N ASP A 134 3.64 2.63 14.22
CA ASP A 134 3.52 3.99 14.77
C ASP A 134 4.69 4.89 14.37
N ASP A 135 5.89 4.32 14.22
CA ASP A 135 7.08 5.05 13.77
C ASP A 135 6.93 5.54 12.32
N GLY A 136 6.38 4.71 11.44
CA GLY A 136 6.08 5.07 10.05
C GLY A 136 5.00 6.13 9.95
N VAL A 137 3.97 6.04 10.78
CA VAL A 137 2.90 7.05 10.87
C VAL A 137 3.45 8.39 11.35
N GLU A 138 4.28 8.39 12.39
CA GLU A 138 4.87 9.61 12.92
C GLU A 138 5.85 10.25 11.93
N ASP A 139 6.61 9.45 11.19
CA ASP A 139 7.48 9.95 10.13
C ASP A 139 6.66 10.61 9.01
N LEU A 140 5.56 9.99 8.58
CA LEU A 140 4.65 10.58 7.58
C LEU A 140 4.02 11.88 8.09
N ARG A 141 3.59 11.92 9.36
CA ARG A 141 2.97 13.11 9.97
C ARG A 141 3.93 14.31 10.00
N ARG A 142 5.22 14.08 10.21
CA ARG A 142 6.23 15.15 10.16
C ARG A 142 6.42 15.71 8.74
N ARG A 143 6.24 14.87 7.71
CA ARG A 143 6.42 15.25 6.29
C ARG A 143 5.16 15.87 5.69
N VAL A 144 4.00 15.49 6.21
CA VAL A 144 2.68 15.90 5.73
C VAL A 144 1.91 16.49 6.92
N PRO A 145 2.10 17.79 7.25
CA PRO A 145 1.52 18.39 8.45
C PRO A 145 -0.02 18.35 8.53
N GLN A 146 -0.69 18.35 7.37
CA GLN A 146 -2.17 18.25 7.25
C GLN A 146 -2.66 16.81 7.21
N LEU A 147 -1.81 15.81 7.47
CA LEU A 147 -2.20 14.40 7.46
C LEU A 147 -3.32 14.12 8.46
N GLU A 148 -4.40 13.57 7.94
CA GLU A 148 -5.46 12.95 8.72
C GLU A 148 -5.25 11.45 8.78
N ILE A 149 -5.66 10.83 9.89
CA ILE A 149 -5.49 9.39 10.10
C ILE A 149 -6.81 8.79 10.51
N ALA A 150 -7.22 7.74 9.79
CA ALA A 150 -8.34 6.88 10.13
C ALA A 150 -7.81 5.50 10.55
N ASP A 151 -7.82 5.23 11.84
CA ASP A 151 -7.43 3.95 12.42
C ASP A 151 -8.59 2.96 12.38
N ILE A 152 -8.49 1.90 11.58
CA ILE A 152 -9.53 0.88 11.43
C ILE A 152 -9.24 -0.29 12.36
N ARG A 153 -10.04 -0.39 13.43
CA ARG A 153 -9.88 -1.45 14.42
C ARG A 153 -10.19 -2.82 13.85
N GLY A 154 -9.32 -3.77 14.13
CA GLY A 154 -9.49 -5.16 13.71
C GLY A 154 -9.12 -5.45 12.27
N ALA A 155 -8.75 -4.45 11.47
CA ALA A 155 -8.21 -4.63 10.13
C ALA A 155 -6.69 -4.82 10.18
N GLY A 156 -6.17 -5.71 9.32
CA GLY A 156 -4.76 -5.84 8.99
C GLY A 156 -4.41 -5.00 7.76
N HIS A 157 -3.37 -5.42 7.02
CA HIS A 157 -2.93 -4.71 5.81
C HIS A 157 -4.01 -4.63 4.71
N MET A 158 -4.91 -5.58 4.64
CA MET A 158 -6.00 -5.60 3.66
C MET A 158 -7.23 -4.82 4.16
N VAL A 159 -7.06 -3.58 4.60
CA VAL A 159 -8.05 -2.77 5.32
C VAL A 159 -9.42 -2.78 4.66
N ALA A 160 -9.48 -2.48 3.35
CA ALA A 160 -10.73 -2.45 2.59
C ALA A 160 -11.42 -3.83 2.50
N GLY A 161 -10.64 -4.91 2.53
CA GLY A 161 -11.18 -6.28 2.51
C GLY A 161 -11.58 -6.80 3.89
N ASP A 162 -10.91 -6.32 4.95
CA ASP A 162 -11.15 -6.76 6.32
C ASP A 162 -12.33 -6.02 6.97
N LYS A 163 -12.46 -4.72 6.68
CA LYS A 163 -13.41 -3.79 7.28
C LYS A 163 -13.94 -2.79 6.25
N ASN A 164 -14.69 -3.32 5.27
CA ASN A 164 -15.14 -2.56 4.11
C ASN A 164 -15.99 -1.34 4.48
N ASP A 165 -16.94 -1.48 5.40
CA ASP A 165 -17.88 -0.41 5.75
C ASP A 165 -17.17 0.73 6.47
N GLU A 166 -16.29 0.40 7.42
CA GLU A 166 -15.50 1.39 8.18
C GLU A 166 -14.50 2.09 7.26
N PHE A 167 -13.87 1.35 6.33
CA PHE A 167 -13.00 1.91 5.30
C PHE A 167 -13.74 2.88 4.40
N ASN A 168 -14.88 2.47 3.84
CA ASN A 168 -15.69 3.31 2.97
C ASN A 168 -16.17 4.57 3.69
N ALA A 169 -16.64 4.45 4.94
CA ALA A 169 -17.10 5.59 5.73
C ALA A 169 -15.99 6.64 5.90
N ALA A 170 -14.78 6.22 6.28
CA ALA A 170 -13.63 7.10 6.48
C ALA A 170 -13.24 7.83 5.18
N VAL A 171 -13.18 7.11 4.06
CA VAL A 171 -12.80 7.69 2.76
C VAL A 171 -13.86 8.65 2.26
N ILE A 172 -15.16 8.28 2.33
CA ILE A 172 -16.27 9.12 1.88
C ILE A 172 -16.36 10.40 2.72
N GLU A 173 -16.26 10.30 4.03
CA GLU A 173 -16.26 11.45 4.93
C GLU A 173 -15.15 12.43 4.59
N PHE A 174 -13.92 11.94 4.44
CA PHE A 174 -12.77 12.74 4.05
C PHE A 174 -12.99 13.44 2.71
N LEU A 175 -13.32 12.68 1.66
CA LEU A 175 -13.48 13.24 0.31
C LEU A 175 -14.64 14.22 0.22
N THR A 176 -15.77 13.96 0.87
CA THR A 176 -16.92 14.87 0.89
C THR A 176 -16.56 16.22 1.52
N ARG A 177 -15.70 16.22 2.52
CA ARG A 177 -15.27 17.44 3.22
C ARG A 177 -14.24 18.23 2.42
N VAL A 178 -13.25 17.56 1.80
CA VAL A 178 -12.15 18.24 1.09
C VAL A 178 -12.48 18.54 -0.37
N MET A 179 -13.43 17.81 -0.94
CA MET A 179 -13.90 17.94 -2.33
C MET A 179 -15.44 18.00 -2.34
N PRO A 180 -16.05 19.08 -1.79
CA PRO A 180 -17.50 19.18 -1.80
C PRO A 180 -18.03 19.18 -3.25
N PRO A 181 -19.20 18.56 -3.52
CA PRO A 181 -19.80 18.60 -4.85
C PRO A 181 -20.01 20.05 -5.29
N ALA A 182 -19.78 20.32 -6.56
CA ALA A 182 -20.08 21.60 -7.14
C ALA A 182 -21.57 21.92 -6.96
N GLY A 183 -21.87 23.04 -6.31
CA GLY A 183 -23.23 23.48 -6.04
C GLY A 183 -24.01 23.85 -7.32
#